data_d230db44ad1c18173a6bac34eb4ccc58
#
_entry.id   d230db44ad1c18173a6bac34eb4ccc58
#
_cell.length_a   1.000
_cell.length_b   1.000
_cell.length_c   1.000
_cell.angle_alpha   90.00
_cell.angle_beta   90.00
_cell.angle_gamma   90.00
#
_symmetry.space_group_name_H-M   'P 1'
#
loop_
_entity.id
_entity.type
_entity.pdbx_description
1 polymer ?
#
loop_
_entity_poly.entity_id
_entity_poly.type
_entity_poly.pdbx_seq_one_letter_code
_entity_poly.pdbx_strand_id
1 'polypeptide(L)'
;DLVDQVGMQLAAMGVQRLVLFNAHGGQIGLLQVAARQLRGRCPSLAVLPCFLWSGVDELADLLPDEELLHGLHAGQAETSLMLKMAPELVGSARPVDGRPAPGSAPEPPEGWSLEGAAPCAWLTDDLSATGVIGDARQASADLGRCLEDRLINHWQKRFQALLTSDWPPTQSLLSKPSKITPTS
;
A
#
# COMPACT_ATOMS: atom_id res chain seq x y z
N ASP A 1 2.08 2.46 -18.06
CA ASP A 1 2.47 1.69 -19.26
C ASP A 1 2.89 0.25 -18.96
N LEU A 2 3.82 -0.01 -18.03
CA LEU A 2 4.26 -1.39 -17.72
C LEU A 2 3.11 -2.26 -17.18
N VAL A 3 2.39 -1.78 -16.16
CA VAL A 3 1.25 -2.50 -15.56
C VAL A 3 0.20 -2.83 -16.63
N ASP A 4 -0.05 -1.89 -17.53
CA ASP A 4 -1.02 -2.03 -18.59
C ASP A 4 -0.60 -3.07 -19.63
N GLN A 5 0.64 -2.99 -20.11
CA GLN A 5 1.17 -3.94 -21.10
C GLN A 5 1.24 -5.37 -20.54
N VAL A 6 1.78 -5.54 -19.34
CA VAL A 6 1.85 -6.85 -18.68
C VAL A 6 0.44 -7.39 -18.39
N GLY A 7 -0.44 -6.54 -17.87
CA GLY A 7 -1.81 -6.93 -17.53
C GLY A 7 -2.63 -7.36 -18.75
N MET A 8 -2.51 -6.67 -19.88
CA MET A 8 -3.17 -7.07 -21.14
C MET A 8 -2.67 -8.44 -21.64
N GLN A 9 -1.37 -8.71 -21.55
CA GLN A 9 -0.82 -10.02 -21.92
C GLN A 9 -1.34 -11.13 -21.02
N LEU A 10 -1.37 -10.89 -19.71
CA LEU A 10 -1.92 -11.85 -18.74
C LEU A 10 -3.41 -12.13 -19.01
N ALA A 11 -4.19 -11.08 -19.31
CA ALA A 11 -5.60 -11.23 -19.68
C ALA A 11 -5.77 -12.07 -20.97
N ALA A 12 -4.93 -11.82 -21.99
CA ALA A 12 -4.92 -12.61 -23.23
C ALA A 12 -4.56 -14.08 -23.00
N MET A 13 -3.78 -14.38 -21.97
CA MET A 13 -3.46 -15.75 -21.54
C MET A 13 -4.57 -16.40 -20.71
N GLY A 14 -5.68 -15.70 -20.42
CA GLY A 14 -6.80 -16.22 -19.65
C GLY A 14 -6.71 -16.01 -18.14
N VAL A 15 -5.78 -15.18 -17.67
CA VAL A 15 -5.71 -14.79 -16.25
C VAL A 15 -6.95 -13.98 -15.90
N GLN A 16 -7.61 -14.37 -14.82
CA GLN A 16 -8.85 -13.71 -14.36
C GLN A 16 -8.62 -12.74 -13.20
N ARG A 17 -7.52 -12.89 -12.45
CA ARG A 17 -7.21 -12.08 -11.27
C ARG A 17 -5.74 -11.69 -11.30
N LEU A 18 -5.47 -10.40 -11.22
CA LEU A 18 -4.13 -9.82 -11.14
C LEU A 18 -4.02 -9.01 -9.86
N VAL A 19 -3.14 -9.43 -8.96
CA VAL A 19 -2.80 -8.67 -7.75
C VAL A 19 -1.56 -7.83 -8.04
N LEU A 20 -1.67 -6.53 -7.86
CA LEU A 20 -0.56 -5.58 -7.85
C LEU A 20 -0.15 -5.38 -6.39
N PHE A 21 0.73 -6.25 -5.90
CA PHE A 21 1.12 -6.26 -4.49
C PHE A 21 2.29 -5.30 -4.26
N ASN A 22 2.02 -4.24 -3.54
CA ASN A 22 2.93 -3.11 -3.35
C ASN A 22 3.33 -2.96 -1.88
N ALA A 23 4.60 -2.75 -1.60
CA ALA A 23 5.12 -2.50 -0.25
C ALA A 23 5.57 -1.04 -0.02
N HIS A 24 5.52 -0.18 -1.07
CA HIS A 24 6.00 1.20 -0.99
C HIS A 24 4.85 2.22 -1.09
N GLY A 25 4.73 3.11 -0.09
CA GLY A 25 3.63 4.08 0.03
C GLY A 25 3.49 5.02 -1.17
N GLY A 26 4.59 5.54 -1.69
CA GLY A 26 4.61 6.51 -2.80
C GLY A 26 3.98 6.02 -4.12
N GLN A 27 3.73 4.72 -4.27
CA GLN A 27 3.14 4.14 -5.49
C GLN A 27 1.65 3.82 -5.38
N ILE A 28 1.05 3.97 -4.20
CA ILE A 28 -0.35 3.57 -3.95
C ILE A 28 -1.30 4.22 -4.96
N GLY A 29 -1.28 5.54 -5.07
CA GLY A 29 -2.15 6.29 -5.97
C GLY A 29 -1.95 5.93 -7.44
N LEU A 30 -0.69 5.77 -7.87
CA LEU A 30 -0.35 5.39 -9.25
C LEU A 30 -0.88 4.01 -9.61
N LEU A 31 -0.72 3.02 -8.71
CA LEU A 31 -1.21 1.66 -8.94
C LEU A 31 -2.74 1.57 -8.92
N GLN A 32 -3.42 2.37 -8.10
CA GLN A 32 -4.87 2.46 -8.12
C GLN A 32 -5.41 3.00 -9.46
N VAL A 33 -4.77 4.03 -10.01
CA VAL A 33 -5.12 4.57 -11.34
C VAL A 33 -4.84 3.55 -12.43
N ALA A 34 -3.64 2.95 -12.43
CA ALA A 34 -3.25 1.93 -13.41
C ALA A 34 -4.19 0.71 -13.38
N ALA A 35 -4.59 0.26 -12.18
CA ALA A 35 -5.54 -0.85 -12.01
C ALA A 35 -6.90 -0.53 -12.64
N ARG A 36 -7.42 0.68 -12.46
CA ARG A 36 -8.70 1.11 -13.06
C ARG A 36 -8.63 1.20 -14.58
N GLN A 37 -7.52 1.73 -15.12
CA GLN A 37 -7.29 1.81 -16.56
C GLN A 37 -7.22 0.43 -17.20
N LEU A 38 -6.43 -0.48 -16.61
CA LEU A 38 -6.32 -1.86 -17.06
C LEU A 38 -7.65 -2.59 -16.98
N ARG A 39 -8.40 -2.44 -15.88
CA ARG A 39 -9.75 -3.01 -15.72
C ARG A 39 -10.72 -2.52 -16.79
N GLY A 40 -10.62 -1.24 -17.19
CA GLY A 40 -11.44 -0.68 -18.28
C GLY A 40 -11.14 -1.30 -19.65
N ARG A 41 -9.88 -1.68 -19.90
CA ARG A 41 -9.44 -2.33 -21.14
C ARG A 41 -9.71 -3.82 -21.16
N CYS A 42 -9.60 -4.48 -20.01
CA CYS A 42 -9.78 -5.92 -19.84
C CYS A 42 -10.91 -6.21 -18.84
N PRO A 43 -12.19 -6.10 -19.24
CA PRO A 43 -13.32 -6.24 -18.33
C PRO A 43 -13.46 -7.62 -17.67
N SER A 44 -12.84 -8.66 -18.22
CA SER A 44 -12.78 -10.01 -17.62
C SER A 44 -11.70 -10.17 -16.55
N LEU A 45 -10.73 -9.23 -16.47
CA LEU A 45 -9.64 -9.28 -15.51
C LEU A 45 -9.99 -8.49 -14.26
N ALA A 46 -10.02 -9.13 -13.09
CA ALA A 46 -9.98 -8.42 -11.81
C ALA A 46 -8.58 -7.89 -11.56
N VAL A 47 -8.43 -6.61 -11.29
CA VAL A 47 -7.14 -5.98 -10.95
C VAL A 47 -7.23 -5.44 -9.54
N LEU A 48 -6.36 -5.93 -8.66
CA LEU A 48 -6.42 -5.70 -7.22
C LEU A 48 -5.12 -5.01 -6.76
N PRO A 49 -5.09 -3.66 -6.71
CA PRO A 49 -3.96 -2.94 -6.14
C PRO A 49 -4.00 -3.09 -4.62
N CYS A 50 -3.03 -3.80 -4.08
CA CYS A 50 -2.90 -4.06 -2.65
C CYS A 50 -1.65 -3.38 -2.09
N PHE A 51 -1.78 -2.77 -0.92
CA PHE A 51 -0.67 -2.20 -0.19
C PHE A 51 -0.38 -3.05 1.05
N LEU A 52 0.88 -3.48 1.20
CA LEU A 52 1.31 -4.46 2.21
C LEU A 52 0.81 -4.14 3.62
N TRP A 53 0.86 -2.87 4.01
CA TRP A 53 0.55 -2.41 5.36
C TRP A 53 -0.93 -2.10 5.60
N SER A 54 -1.75 -2.09 4.55
CA SER A 54 -3.15 -1.68 4.66
C SER A 54 -4.03 -2.72 5.33
N GLY A 55 -4.76 -2.29 6.37
CA GLY A 55 -5.79 -3.08 7.04
C GLY A 55 -5.24 -4.26 7.84
N VAL A 56 -4.01 -4.16 8.31
CA VAL A 56 -3.38 -5.13 9.22
C VAL A 56 -3.60 -4.66 10.66
N ASP A 57 -4.70 -5.09 11.25
CA ASP A 57 -5.15 -4.58 12.57
C ASP A 57 -4.18 -4.92 13.71
N GLU A 58 -3.46 -6.04 13.61
CA GLU A 58 -2.56 -6.51 14.66
C GLU A 58 -1.19 -5.80 14.70
N LEU A 59 -0.93 -4.80 13.88
CA LEU A 59 0.32 -4.03 13.92
C LEU A 59 0.43 -3.15 15.17
N ALA A 60 -0.71 -2.70 15.71
CA ALA A 60 -0.76 -1.91 16.94
C ALA A 60 -0.24 -2.68 18.19
N ASP A 61 -0.21 -4.01 18.13
CA ASP A 61 0.38 -4.83 19.20
C ASP A 61 1.92 -4.86 19.15
N LEU A 62 2.51 -4.48 18.02
CA LEU A 62 3.93 -4.60 17.74
C LEU A 62 4.65 -3.26 17.61
N LEU A 63 3.94 -2.24 17.18
CA LEU A 63 4.50 -0.93 16.88
C LEU A 63 3.86 0.14 17.78
N PRO A 64 4.64 1.11 18.25
CA PRO A 64 4.08 2.22 19.00
C PRO A 64 3.20 3.11 18.11
N ASP A 65 2.22 3.78 18.72
CA ASP A 65 1.29 4.70 18.02
C ASP A 65 2.04 5.74 17.18
N GLU A 66 3.16 6.20 17.67
CA GLU A 66 4.02 7.16 16.99
C GLU A 66 4.55 6.63 15.65
N GLU A 67 4.96 5.35 15.60
CA GLU A 67 5.40 4.74 14.34
C GLU A 67 4.22 4.50 13.40
N LEU A 68 3.07 4.08 13.94
CA LEU A 68 1.86 3.86 13.13
C LEU A 68 1.33 5.13 12.49
N LEU A 69 1.47 6.27 13.16
CA LEU A 69 0.96 7.57 12.69
C LEU A 69 1.98 8.36 11.86
N HIS A 70 3.27 8.22 12.16
CA HIS A 70 4.32 9.10 11.63
C HIS A 70 5.50 8.36 11.01
N GLY A 71 5.56 7.04 11.07
CA GLY A 71 6.59 6.22 10.43
C GLY A 71 6.30 6.04 8.94
N LEU A 72 6.60 7.06 8.12
CA LEU A 72 6.26 7.06 6.70
C LEU A 72 7.34 6.46 5.81
N HIS A 73 8.62 6.47 6.25
CA HIS A 73 9.73 5.97 5.45
C HIS A 73 10.93 5.58 6.30
N ALA A 74 11.43 4.35 6.10
CA ALA A 74 12.61 3.79 6.75
C ALA A 74 12.61 3.89 8.29
N GLY A 75 11.42 3.93 8.92
CA GLY A 75 11.25 3.95 10.37
C GLY A 75 11.50 2.60 11.01
N GLN A 76 10.90 2.38 12.17
CA GLN A 76 11.08 1.17 12.96
C GLN A 76 10.61 -0.09 12.23
N ALA A 77 9.44 -0.03 11.59
CA ALA A 77 8.82 -1.17 10.94
C ALA A 77 9.62 -1.65 9.72
N GLU A 78 9.87 -0.76 8.77
CA GLU A 78 10.60 -1.10 7.53
C GLU A 78 12.03 -1.51 7.82
N THR A 79 12.74 -0.78 8.72
CA THR A 79 14.11 -1.13 9.11
C THR A 79 14.16 -2.49 9.81
N SER A 80 13.16 -2.85 10.62
CA SER A 80 13.09 -4.17 11.26
C SER A 80 12.91 -5.29 10.25
N LEU A 81 12.04 -5.13 9.26
CA LEU A 81 11.90 -6.09 8.17
C LEU A 81 13.21 -6.26 7.40
N MET A 82 13.90 -5.17 7.07
CA MET A 82 15.19 -5.23 6.39
C MET A 82 16.27 -5.92 7.23
N LEU A 83 16.34 -5.64 8.54
CA LEU A 83 17.26 -6.34 9.46
C LEU A 83 17.00 -7.85 9.53
N LYS A 84 15.76 -8.27 9.34
CA LYS A 84 15.41 -9.70 9.29
C LYS A 84 15.72 -10.34 7.93
N MET A 85 15.43 -9.64 6.82
CA MET A 85 15.52 -10.22 5.48
C MET A 85 16.92 -10.11 4.86
N ALA A 86 17.60 -8.99 5.09
CA ALA A 86 18.90 -8.67 4.49
C ALA A 86 19.73 -7.80 5.44
N PRO A 87 20.14 -8.32 6.62
CA PRO A 87 20.84 -7.53 7.64
C PRO A 87 22.16 -6.93 7.14
N GLU A 88 22.81 -7.58 6.18
CA GLU A 88 24.05 -7.10 5.56
C GLU A 88 23.87 -5.83 4.72
N LEU A 89 22.63 -5.50 4.31
CA LEU A 89 22.31 -4.28 3.58
C LEU A 89 21.92 -3.12 4.49
N VAL A 90 21.77 -3.36 5.80
CA VAL A 90 21.35 -2.35 6.77
C VAL A 90 22.57 -1.79 7.50
N GLY A 91 22.87 -0.50 7.26
CA GLY A 91 23.94 0.20 7.98
C GLY A 91 23.73 0.23 9.50
N SER A 92 24.76 0.67 10.24
CA SER A 92 24.70 0.76 11.71
C SER A 92 23.94 1.99 12.22
N ALA A 93 23.78 3.04 11.41
CA ALA A 93 23.07 4.24 11.79
C ALA A 93 21.57 3.95 12.04
N ARG A 94 21.02 4.59 13.06
CA ARG A 94 19.60 4.51 13.42
C ARG A 94 19.06 5.93 13.59
N PRO A 95 18.82 6.65 12.47
CA PRO A 95 18.32 8.01 12.53
C PRO A 95 16.92 8.09 13.13
N VAL A 96 16.64 9.27 13.68
CA VAL A 96 15.31 9.77 14.01
C VAL A 96 15.16 11.08 13.28
N ASP A 97 14.31 11.14 12.31
CA ASP A 97 14.16 12.33 11.46
C ASP A 97 12.75 12.42 10.87
N GLY A 98 12.44 13.54 10.22
CA GLY A 98 11.18 13.75 9.52
C GLY A 98 9.94 13.68 10.40
N ARG A 99 10.11 13.64 11.72
CA ARG A 99 8.99 13.75 12.64
C ARG A 99 8.56 15.20 12.73
N PRO A 100 7.30 15.51 12.56
CA PRO A 100 6.80 16.83 12.93
C PRO A 100 6.86 16.94 14.47
N ALA A 101 8.00 17.41 15.00
CA ALA A 101 7.96 17.96 16.35
C ALA A 101 7.03 19.18 16.29
N PRO A 102 6.05 19.31 17.20
CA PRO A 102 5.14 20.46 17.20
C PRO A 102 5.93 21.76 17.05
N GLY A 103 5.70 22.48 15.92
CA GLY A 103 6.33 23.76 15.61
C GLY A 103 7.73 23.72 14.98
N SER A 104 8.25 22.56 14.52
CA SER A 104 9.64 22.44 14.00
C SER A 104 9.77 22.20 12.50
N ALA A 105 8.70 21.84 11.81
CA ALA A 105 8.67 21.71 10.35
C ALA A 105 7.45 22.45 9.78
N PRO A 106 7.41 22.78 8.50
CA PRO A 106 6.20 23.29 7.89
C PRO A 106 5.12 22.21 7.97
N GLU A 107 4.22 22.37 8.92
CA GLU A 107 3.05 21.52 9.03
C GLU A 107 2.06 21.87 7.92
N PRO A 108 1.33 20.89 7.36
CA PRO A 108 0.21 21.19 6.49
C PRO A 108 -0.78 22.14 7.17
N PRO A 109 -1.49 22.97 6.42
CA PRO A 109 -2.52 23.86 6.97
C PRO A 109 -3.59 23.09 7.74
N GLU A 110 -4.31 23.75 8.63
CA GLU A 110 -5.41 23.14 9.39
C GLU A 110 -6.39 22.39 8.47
N GLY A 111 -6.69 21.13 8.81
CA GLY A 111 -7.55 20.24 8.01
C GLY A 111 -6.83 19.51 6.86
N TRP A 112 -5.55 19.75 6.64
CA TRP A 112 -4.72 19.05 5.68
C TRP A 112 -3.71 18.15 6.40
N SER A 113 -3.15 17.18 5.67
CA SER A 113 -2.19 16.22 6.22
C SER A 113 -1.18 15.79 5.15
N LEU A 114 -0.16 15.05 5.54
CA LEU A 114 0.78 14.45 4.58
C LEU A 114 0.13 13.29 3.82
N GLU A 115 -0.80 12.60 4.46
CA GLU A 115 -1.56 11.50 3.88
C GLU A 115 -3.03 11.58 4.30
N GLY A 116 -3.89 10.74 3.71
CA GLY A 116 -5.29 10.64 4.10
C GLY A 116 -6.25 11.34 3.15
N ALA A 117 -7.31 11.96 3.70
CA ALA A 117 -8.43 12.48 2.90
C ALA A 117 -8.14 13.81 2.20
N ALA A 118 -7.25 14.63 2.77
CA ALA A 118 -6.86 15.94 2.23
C ALA A 118 -5.31 16.05 2.24
N PRO A 119 -4.61 15.29 1.39
CA PRO A 119 -3.17 15.24 1.43
C PRO A 119 -2.51 16.44 0.77
N CYS A 120 -1.43 16.92 1.37
CA CYS A 120 -0.46 17.79 0.71
C CYS A 120 0.59 16.90 0.02
N ALA A 121 0.96 17.19 -1.21
CA ALA A 121 2.07 16.52 -1.86
C ALA A 121 3.38 16.92 -1.16
N TRP A 122 4.24 15.93 -0.90
CA TRP A 122 5.54 16.12 -0.25
C TRP A 122 6.61 15.23 -0.88
N LEU A 123 7.85 15.61 -0.68
CA LEU A 123 9.03 14.82 -1.00
C LEU A 123 9.76 14.49 0.32
N THR A 124 10.51 13.41 0.33
CA THR A 124 11.32 13.03 1.51
C THR A 124 12.23 14.17 1.96
N ASP A 125 12.82 14.91 1.01
CA ASP A 125 13.71 16.04 1.28
C ASP A 125 12.99 17.23 1.95
N ASP A 126 11.67 17.33 1.82
CA ASP A 126 10.88 18.36 2.51
C ASP A 126 10.77 18.07 4.02
N LEU A 127 10.89 16.80 4.41
CA LEU A 127 10.61 16.33 5.77
C LEU A 127 11.84 15.82 6.51
N SER A 128 12.87 15.36 5.80
CA SER A 128 13.98 14.62 6.40
C SER A 128 15.31 14.91 5.74
N ALA A 129 16.31 15.23 6.55
CA ALA A 129 17.68 15.41 6.11
C ALA A 129 18.44 14.07 5.96
N THR A 130 17.98 13.00 6.59
CA THR A 130 18.61 11.68 6.58
C THR A 130 17.94 10.68 5.64
N GLY A 131 16.78 11.03 5.08
CA GLY A 131 15.93 10.14 4.30
C GLY A 131 14.99 9.28 5.16
N VAL A 132 15.14 9.26 6.48
CA VAL A 132 14.22 8.56 7.40
C VAL A 132 13.07 9.49 7.78
N ILE A 133 11.84 9.02 7.67
CA ILE A 133 10.66 9.71 8.23
C ILE A 133 10.07 8.77 9.27
N GLY A 134 10.53 8.90 10.52
CA GLY A 134 10.20 8.01 11.63
C GLY A 134 11.32 7.85 12.62
N ASP A 135 11.36 6.72 13.31
CA ASP A 135 12.36 6.41 14.35
C ASP A 135 12.91 4.99 14.19
N ALA A 136 14.12 4.87 13.64
CA ALA A 136 14.73 3.56 13.43
C ALA A 136 15.47 2.99 14.67
N ARG A 137 15.51 3.69 15.81
CA ARG A 137 16.33 3.30 16.99
C ARG A 137 15.91 1.98 17.61
N GLN A 138 14.63 1.67 17.59
CA GLN A 138 14.06 0.45 18.16
C GLN A 138 13.91 -0.68 17.13
N ALA A 139 14.39 -0.48 15.91
CA ALA A 139 14.35 -1.50 14.89
C ALA A 139 15.20 -2.72 15.26
N SER A 140 14.68 -3.91 15.07
CA SER A 140 15.36 -5.17 15.33
C SER A 140 14.92 -6.29 14.42
N ALA A 141 15.78 -7.29 14.20
CA ALA A 141 15.44 -8.48 13.42
C ALA A 141 14.32 -9.30 14.09
N ASP A 142 14.21 -9.26 15.42
CA ASP A 142 13.16 -9.94 16.18
C ASP A 142 11.79 -9.31 15.90
N LEU A 143 11.72 -7.99 15.96
CA LEU A 143 10.50 -7.27 15.56
C LEU A 143 10.18 -7.52 14.08
N GLY A 144 11.21 -7.55 13.23
CA GLY A 144 11.04 -7.87 11.79
C GLY A 144 10.40 -9.25 11.57
N ARG A 145 10.77 -10.27 12.36
CA ARG A 145 10.11 -11.59 12.30
C ARG A 145 8.63 -11.50 12.71
N CYS A 146 8.34 -10.82 13.82
CA CYS A 146 6.96 -10.67 14.27
C CYS A 146 6.08 -9.92 13.24
N LEU A 147 6.63 -8.86 12.64
CA LEU A 147 5.95 -8.11 11.58
C LEU A 147 5.71 -8.99 10.34
N GLU A 148 6.73 -9.71 9.87
CA GLU A 148 6.59 -10.63 8.73
C GLU A 148 5.49 -11.66 8.98
N ASP A 149 5.48 -12.32 10.14
CA ASP A 149 4.46 -13.32 10.50
C ASP A 149 3.05 -12.71 10.49
N ARG A 150 2.88 -11.50 11.01
CA ARG A 150 1.59 -10.79 11.00
C ARG A 150 1.14 -10.45 9.60
N LEU A 151 2.03 -9.89 8.78
CA LEU A 151 1.75 -9.54 7.39
C LEU A 151 1.41 -10.78 6.55
N ILE A 152 2.19 -11.86 6.67
CA ILE A 152 1.92 -13.11 5.97
C ILE A 152 0.55 -13.67 6.37
N ASN A 153 0.26 -13.80 7.65
CA ASN A 153 -1.01 -14.33 8.15
C ASN A 153 -2.20 -13.51 7.66
N HIS A 154 -2.08 -12.18 7.68
CA HIS A 154 -3.12 -11.26 7.21
C HIS A 154 -3.40 -11.46 5.71
N TRP A 155 -2.36 -11.41 4.87
CA TRP A 155 -2.51 -11.51 3.43
C TRP A 155 -2.87 -12.93 2.97
N GLN A 156 -2.40 -13.96 3.65
CA GLN A 156 -2.81 -15.33 3.38
C GLN A 156 -4.33 -15.50 3.52
N LYS A 157 -4.94 -14.99 4.58
CA LYS A 157 -6.40 -15.03 4.78
C LYS A 157 -7.14 -14.29 3.65
N ARG A 158 -6.66 -13.10 3.24
CA ARG A 158 -7.27 -12.31 2.17
C ARG A 158 -7.14 -12.98 0.80
N PHE A 159 -5.98 -13.53 0.49
CA PHE A 159 -5.80 -14.25 -0.78
C PHE A 159 -6.59 -15.55 -0.80
N GLN A 160 -6.69 -16.26 0.31
CA GLN A 160 -7.56 -17.44 0.41
C GLN A 160 -9.03 -17.07 0.15
N ALA A 161 -9.52 -16.01 0.75
CA ALA A 161 -10.88 -15.51 0.50
C ALA A 161 -11.09 -15.12 -0.97
N LEU A 162 -10.11 -14.47 -1.59
CA LEU A 162 -10.17 -14.13 -3.02
C LEU A 162 -10.21 -15.39 -3.90
N LEU A 163 -9.38 -16.39 -3.60
CA LEU A 163 -9.29 -17.62 -4.39
C LEU A 163 -10.57 -18.47 -4.31
N THR A 164 -11.26 -18.42 -3.18
CA THR A 164 -12.52 -19.15 -2.96
C THR A 164 -13.76 -18.36 -3.38
N SER A 165 -13.61 -17.11 -3.80
CA SER A 165 -14.70 -16.26 -4.24
C SER A 165 -15.01 -16.40 -5.72
N ASP A 166 -16.22 -16.01 -6.12
CA ASP A 166 -16.63 -15.89 -7.52
C ASP A 166 -16.23 -14.54 -8.16
N TRP A 167 -15.36 -13.78 -7.51
CA TRP A 167 -14.90 -12.51 -8.05
C TRP A 167 -13.75 -12.69 -9.07
N PRO A 168 -13.74 -12.01 -10.23
CA PRO A 168 -14.73 -11.03 -10.70
C PRO A 168 -16.00 -11.70 -11.21
N PRO A 169 -17.14 -11.00 -11.16
CA PRO A 169 -18.38 -11.52 -11.74
C PRO A 169 -18.22 -11.71 -13.25
N THR A 170 -18.65 -12.86 -13.77
CA THR A 170 -18.50 -13.25 -15.18
C THR A 170 -19.37 -12.43 -16.15
N GLN A 171 -20.35 -11.69 -15.63
CA GLN A 171 -21.20 -10.79 -16.43
C GLN A 171 -21.19 -9.38 -15.86
N SER A 172 -20.94 -8.39 -16.73
CA SER A 172 -21.14 -6.99 -16.38
C SER A 172 -22.61 -6.76 -15.99
N LEU A 173 -22.84 -6.21 -14.80
CA LEU A 173 -24.16 -5.77 -14.37
C LEU A 173 -24.77 -4.70 -15.29
N LEU A 174 -23.96 -4.12 -16.19
CA LEU A 174 -24.34 -3.11 -17.17
C LEU A 174 -24.91 -3.69 -18.48
N SER A 175 -24.97 -5.01 -18.63
CA SER A 175 -25.48 -5.65 -19.86
C SER A 175 -27.00 -5.79 -19.91
N LYS A 176 -27.76 -5.23 -18.98
CA LYS A 176 -29.20 -5.07 -19.14
C LYS A 176 -29.48 -3.71 -19.79
N PRO A 177 -29.90 -3.65 -21.08
CA PRO A 177 -30.43 -2.42 -21.62
C PRO A 177 -31.67 -2.05 -20.79
N SER A 178 -31.63 -0.88 -20.15
CA SER A 178 -32.81 -0.29 -19.55
C SER A 178 -33.84 -0.15 -20.69
N LYS A 179 -34.92 -0.92 -20.63
CA LYS A 179 -36.09 -0.66 -21.47
C LYS A 179 -36.61 0.72 -21.07
N ILE A 180 -36.16 1.73 -21.77
CA ILE A 180 -36.83 3.03 -21.77
C ILE A 180 -38.13 2.77 -22.55
N THR A 181 -39.21 2.57 -21.82
CA THR A 181 -40.55 2.57 -22.39
C THR A 181 -40.86 4.02 -22.78
N PRO A 182 -41.14 4.34 -24.05
CA PRO A 182 -41.59 5.67 -24.40
C PRO A 182 -42.95 5.87 -23.75
N THR A 183 -43.07 6.85 -22.89
CA THR A 183 -44.36 7.36 -22.44
C THR A 183 -45.02 8.05 -23.62
N SER A 184 -46.11 7.48 -24.10
CA SER A 184 -47.08 8.06 -25.03
C SER A 184 -47.76 9.27 -24.44
#